data_86cd0850cae430b240ac12f94420e370
#
_entry.id   86cd0850cae430b240ac12f94420e370
#
_cell.length_a   1.000
_cell.length_b   1.000
_cell.length_c   1.000
_cell.angle_alpha   90.00
_cell.angle_beta   90.00
_cell.angle_gamma   90.00
#
_symmetry.space_group_name_H-M   'P 1'
#
loop_
_entity.id
_entity.type
_entity.pdbx_description
1 polymer ?
#
loop_
_entity_poly.entity_id
_entity_poly.type
_entity_poly.pdbx_seq_one_letter_code
_entity_poly.pdbx_strand_id
1 'polypeptide(L)'
;MKTTFLDFEQQIAELESKIEELRFVQDESSVDISDEIKTLSEKSLQLTKDVYANLTPWQVSQVARHPQRPYTLDYVGALFTDFHELHGDRSFADDQSIICGLARFENQPCMVIGHQKGRDTKERALRNFGMSRPEGYRKAMRLMRLAEKFGIPVFTFVDTPGAFPGIDAEERNQSEAIGRNLYVQAELEVPIIATIIGEGGSGGALAIAMGDAVLMLQNSTYSVISPEGCASILWKTADKAPEAAEQLGLTAQRLKALGLIDKIVAEPIGGAHRDYDVMMSNMRKALAESLKTFDGMQTDALLERRHERLMSYGKFKEITAKS
;
A
#
# COMPACT_ATOMS: atom_id res chain seq x y z
N MET A 1 -1.18 -22.78 1.29
CA MET A 1 -0.95 -22.14 2.61
C MET A 1 -2.32 -21.98 3.27
N LYS A 2 -2.48 -22.35 4.54
CA LYS A 2 -3.78 -22.22 5.22
C LYS A 2 -4.18 -20.73 5.29
N THR A 3 -5.44 -20.43 4.96
CA THR A 3 -5.95 -19.05 5.00
C THR A 3 -6.02 -18.57 6.46
N THR A 4 -5.49 -17.40 6.72
CA THR A 4 -5.64 -16.68 8.00
C THR A 4 -6.93 -15.85 7.95
N PHE A 5 -7.75 -15.94 8.98
CA PHE A 5 -8.98 -15.15 9.11
C PHE A 5 -8.84 -14.12 10.20
N LEU A 6 -9.42 -12.95 9.99
CA LEU A 6 -9.54 -11.90 10.99
C LEU A 6 -10.73 -12.17 11.93
N ASP A 7 -10.76 -11.54 13.10
CA ASP A 7 -11.79 -11.79 14.10
C ASP A 7 -13.22 -11.59 13.57
N PHE A 8 -13.44 -10.63 12.70
CA PHE A 8 -14.76 -10.37 12.11
C PHE A 8 -15.12 -11.33 10.95
N GLU A 9 -14.19 -12.20 10.54
CA GLU A 9 -14.40 -13.21 9.49
C GLU A 9 -14.74 -14.61 10.05
N GLN A 10 -15.00 -14.77 11.36
CA GLN A 10 -15.19 -16.07 12.00
C GLN A 10 -16.29 -16.92 11.34
N GLN A 11 -17.42 -16.31 10.96
CA GLN A 11 -18.50 -17.02 10.27
C GLN A 11 -18.08 -17.53 8.88
N ILE A 12 -17.21 -16.80 8.19
CA ILE A 12 -16.64 -17.23 6.91
C ILE A 12 -15.66 -18.39 7.15
N ALA A 13 -14.80 -18.27 8.18
CA ALA A 13 -13.85 -19.30 8.57
C ALA A 13 -14.54 -20.64 8.90
N GLU A 14 -15.66 -20.59 9.65
CA GLU A 14 -16.45 -21.77 9.98
C GLU A 14 -17.05 -22.45 8.73
N LEU A 15 -17.57 -21.66 7.78
CA LEU A 15 -18.08 -22.20 6.52
C LEU A 15 -16.99 -22.82 5.67
N GLU A 16 -15.84 -22.14 5.54
CA GLU A 16 -14.71 -22.67 4.77
C GLU A 16 -14.10 -23.92 5.38
N SER A 17 -14.00 -23.99 6.72
CA SER A 17 -13.58 -25.23 7.43
C SER A 17 -14.52 -26.40 7.12
N LYS A 18 -15.82 -26.16 7.17
CA LYS A 18 -16.83 -27.19 6.85
C LYS A 18 -16.75 -27.63 5.40
N ILE A 19 -16.49 -26.72 4.47
CA ILE A 19 -16.30 -27.04 3.04
C ILE A 19 -15.06 -27.91 2.86
N GLU A 20 -13.95 -27.58 3.53
CA GLU A 20 -12.72 -28.39 3.48
C GLU A 20 -12.95 -29.81 4.05
N GLU A 21 -13.65 -29.93 5.19
CA GLU A 21 -14.02 -31.22 5.76
C GLU A 21 -14.85 -32.07 4.79
N LEU A 22 -15.85 -31.47 4.15
CA LEU A 22 -16.68 -32.19 3.17
C LEU A 22 -15.89 -32.62 1.94
N ARG A 23 -14.99 -31.80 1.43
CA ARG A 23 -14.09 -32.16 0.32
C ARG A 23 -13.22 -33.35 0.69
N PHE A 24 -12.65 -33.37 1.88
CA PHE A 24 -11.84 -34.48 2.38
C PHE A 24 -12.67 -35.77 2.46
N VAL A 25 -13.92 -35.71 2.98
CA VAL A 25 -14.82 -36.87 3.02
C VAL A 25 -15.19 -37.34 1.61
N GLN A 26 -15.42 -36.43 0.66
CA GLN A 26 -15.72 -36.79 -0.74
C GLN A 26 -14.55 -37.51 -1.41
N ASP A 27 -13.31 -37.07 -1.16
CA ASP A 27 -12.09 -37.68 -1.72
C ASP A 27 -11.83 -39.11 -1.14
N GLU A 28 -12.22 -39.37 0.12
CA GLU A 28 -12.04 -40.64 0.79
C GLU A 28 -13.22 -41.63 0.65
N SER A 29 -14.39 -41.16 0.20
CA SER A 29 -15.62 -41.96 0.12
C SER A 29 -16.26 -41.92 -1.28
N SER A 30 -17.07 -42.93 -1.60
CA SER A 30 -17.86 -42.98 -2.82
C SER A 30 -19.16 -42.16 -2.74
N VAL A 31 -19.32 -41.34 -1.71
CA VAL A 31 -20.53 -40.52 -1.52
C VAL A 31 -20.39 -39.23 -2.28
N ASP A 32 -21.34 -38.95 -3.18
CA ASP A 32 -21.40 -37.66 -3.90
C ASP A 32 -22.09 -36.61 -3.03
N ILE A 33 -21.30 -35.65 -2.55
CA ILE A 33 -21.74 -34.50 -1.73
C ILE A 33 -21.46 -33.17 -2.44
N SER A 34 -21.28 -33.20 -3.75
CA SER A 34 -20.93 -32.04 -4.59
C SER A 34 -21.96 -30.90 -4.46
N ASP A 35 -23.24 -31.23 -4.40
CA ASP A 35 -24.32 -30.21 -4.27
C ASP A 35 -24.28 -29.50 -2.91
N GLU A 36 -23.94 -30.21 -1.82
CA GLU A 36 -23.78 -29.59 -0.50
C GLU A 36 -22.55 -28.68 -0.46
N ILE A 37 -21.41 -29.14 -1.00
CA ILE A 37 -20.19 -28.34 -1.12
C ILE A 37 -20.46 -27.08 -1.93
N LYS A 38 -21.18 -27.20 -3.06
CA LYS A 38 -21.54 -26.06 -3.91
C LYS A 38 -22.41 -25.05 -3.14
N THR A 39 -23.45 -25.52 -2.48
CA THR A 39 -24.36 -24.68 -1.71
C THR A 39 -23.64 -23.91 -0.59
N LEU A 40 -22.75 -24.59 0.15
CA LEU A 40 -21.94 -23.95 1.19
C LEU A 40 -20.92 -22.96 0.61
N SER A 41 -20.31 -23.26 -0.53
CA SER A 41 -19.39 -22.38 -1.21
C SER A 41 -20.06 -21.08 -1.71
N GLU A 42 -21.28 -21.19 -2.27
CA GLU A 42 -22.08 -20.05 -2.66
C GLU A 42 -22.48 -19.19 -1.44
N LYS A 43 -22.82 -19.84 -0.32
CA LYS A 43 -23.13 -19.15 0.93
C LYS A 43 -21.93 -18.44 1.52
N SER A 44 -20.74 -19.10 1.52
CA SER A 44 -19.48 -18.49 1.98
C SER A 44 -19.12 -17.27 1.12
N LEU A 45 -19.22 -17.38 -0.20
CA LEU A 45 -18.97 -16.27 -1.11
C LEU A 45 -19.93 -15.10 -0.89
N GLN A 46 -21.22 -15.37 -0.70
CA GLN A 46 -22.20 -14.30 -0.44
C GLN A 46 -21.93 -13.62 0.89
N LEU A 47 -21.67 -14.39 1.95
CA LEU A 47 -21.32 -13.84 3.25
C LEU A 47 -20.05 -12.98 3.19
N THR A 48 -19.03 -13.44 2.46
CA THR A 48 -17.79 -12.67 2.25
C THR A 48 -18.09 -11.35 1.54
N LYS A 49 -18.93 -11.35 0.50
CA LYS A 49 -19.36 -10.11 -0.16
C LYS A 49 -20.04 -9.14 0.79
N ASP A 50 -20.97 -9.65 1.60
CA ASP A 50 -21.76 -8.82 2.54
C ASP A 50 -20.89 -8.22 3.63
N VAL A 51 -19.95 -9.00 4.20
CA VAL A 51 -18.99 -8.52 5.21
C VAL A 51 -18.07 -7.46 4.60
N TYR A 52 -17.47 -7.73 3.45
CA TYR A 52 -16.49 -6.81 2.82
C TYR A 52 -17.13 -5.56 2.18
N ALA A 53 -18.42 -5.60 1.88
CA ALA A 53 -19.16 -4.40 1.47
C ALA A 53 -19.42 -3.41 2.62
N ASN A 54 -19.35 -3.87 3.87
CA ASN A 54 -19.75 -3.11 5.07
C ASN A 54 -18.62 -2.99 6.11
N LEU A 55 -17.35 -3.10 5.71
CA LEU A 55 -16.23 -2.96 6.63
C LEU A 55 -16.20 -1.58 7.27
N THR A 56 -16.06 -1.55 8.59
CA THR A 56 -15.75 -0.30 9.31
C THR A 56 -14.31 0.16 9.01
N PRO A 57 -13.96 1.44 9.18
CA PRO A 57 -12.58 1.92 9.01
C PRO A 57 -11.56 1.16 9.85
N TRP A 58 -11.95 0.71 11.03
CA TRP A 58 -11.11 -0.16 11.87
C TRP A 58 -10.87 -1.52 11.22
N GLN A 59 -11.91 -2.18 10.71
CA GLN A 59 -11.78 -3.45 9.99
C GLN A 59 -10.94 -3.30 8.71
N VAL A 60 -11.11 -2.20 7.96
CA VAL A 60 -10.23 -1.88 6.82
C VAL A 60 -8.78 -1.78 7.27
N SER A 61 -8.49 -1.16 8.42
CA SER A 61 -7.13 -1.09 8.99
C SER A 61 -6.58 -2.49 9.31
N GLN A 62 -7.42 -3.40 9.81
CA GLN A 62 -7.02 -4.79 10.06
C GLN A 62 -6.75 -5.54 8.74
N VAL A 63 -7.60 -5.38 7.71
CA VAL A 63 -7.38 -5.97 6.37
C VAL A 63 -6.12 -5.44 5.73
N ALA A 64 -5.83 -4.13 5.84
CA ALA A 64 -4.61 -3.51 5.30
C ALA A 64 -3.33 -4.14 5.86
N ARG A 65 -3.37 -4.66 7.08
CA ARG A 65 -2.27 -5.32 7.80
C ARG A 65 -2.27 -6.84 7.66
N HIS A 66 -3.20 -7.40 6.91
CA HIS A 66 -3.35 -8.85 6.81
C HIS A 66 -2.03 -9.50 6.35
N PRO A 67 -1.49 -10.53 7.08
CA PRO A 67 -0.14 -11.05 6.83
C PRO A 67 0.02 -11.75 5.48
N GLN A 68 -1.08 -12.15 4.85
CA GLN A 68 -1.07 -12.79 3.53
C GLN A 68 -1.32 -11.81 2.37
N ARG A 69 -1.44 -10.50 2.61
CA ARG A 69 -1.51 -9.53 1.51
C ARG A 69 -0.25 -9.57 0.66
N PRO A 70 -0.35 -9.31 -0.65
CA PRO A 70 0.82 -9.14 -1.49
C PRO A 70 1.68 -7.97 -0.99
N TYR A 71 3.00 -8.17 -0.91
CA TYR A 71 4.00 -7.13 -0.62
C TYR A 71 4.67 -6.66 -1.91
N THR A 72 5.54 -5.67 -1.82
CA THR A 72 6.22 -5.09 -2.99
C THR A 72 6.88 -6.13 -3.90
N LEU A 73 7.60 -7.11 -3.35
CA LEU A 73 8.25 -8.15 -4.15
C LEU A 73 7.26 -9.07 -4.88
N ASP A 74 6.06 -9.29 -4.33
CA ASP A 74 5.01 -10.06 -5.02
C ASP A 74 4.52 -9.29 -6.27
N TYR A 75 4.31 -7.97 -6.14
CA TYR A 75 3.96 -7.10 -7.28
C TYR A 75 5.11 -7.02 -8.29
N VAL A 76 6.36 -6.90 -7.81
CA VAL A 76 7.53 -6.88 -8.69
C VAL A 76 7.59 -8.14 -9.53
N GLY A 77 7.47 -9.33 -8.91
CA GLY A 77 7.56 -10.61 -9.62
C GLY A 77 6.42 -10.86 -10.61
N ALA A 78 5.22 -10.29 -10.35
CA ALA A 78 4.05 -10.51 -11.20
C ALA A 78 3.88 -9.48 -12.32
N LEU A 79 4.31 -8.23 -12.12
CA LEU A 79 3.99 -7.10 -12.98
C LEU A 79 5.17 -6.61 -13.82
N PHE A 80 6.41 -6.86 -13.37
CA PHE A 80 7.62 -6.33 -13.98
C PHE A 80 8.51 -7.46 -14.48
N THR A 81 9.32 -7.18 -15.49
CA THR A 81 10.38 -8.05 -15.98
C THR A 81 11.76 -7.41 -15.78
N ASP A 82 12.81 -8.21 -15.88
CA ASP A 82 14.21 -7.75 -15.78
C ASP A 82 14.48 -6.91 -14.52
N PHE A 83 13.91 -7.29 -13.38
CA PHE A 83 14.14 -6.57 -12.14
C PHE A 83 15.56 -6.80 -11.63
N HIS A 84 16.30 -5.70 -11.47
CA HIS A 84 17.63 -5.66 -10.88
C HIS A 84 17.63 -4.78 -9.64
N GLU A 85 17.68 -5.40 -8.46
CA GLU A 85 17.70 -4.68 -7.19
C GLU A 85 19.01 -3.89 -7.03
N LEU A 86 18.89 -2.65 -6.56
CA LEU A 86 19.99 -1.73 -6.32
C LEU A 86 20.05 -1.36 -4.83
N HIS A 87 21.17 -1.66 -4.19
CA HIS A 87 21.35 -1.57 -2.76
C HIS A 87 22.14 -0.34 -2.31
N GLY A 88 21.95 0.06 -1.05
CA GLY A 88 22.74 1.04 -0.33
C GLY A 88 22.47 2.49 -0.68
N ASP A 89 22.66 3.36 0.30
CA ASP A 89 22.43 4.80 0.18
C ASP A 89 23.65 5.61 -0.31
N ARG A 90 24.82 4.96 -0.43
CA ARG A 90 26.12 5.59 -0.75
C ARG A 90 26.60 6.59 0.31
N SER A 91 26.07 6.49 1.53
CA SER A 91 26.42 7.34 2.66
C SER A 91 26.78 6.54 3.89
N PHE A 92 25.90 5.61 4.32
CA PHE A 92 26.09 4.84 5.53
C PHE A 92 25.91 3.33 5.31
N ALA A 93 24.72 2.88 4.87
CA ALA A 93 24.40 1.45 4.76
C ALA A 93 23.30 1.16 3.72
N ASP A 94 22.90 -0.10 3.66
CA ASP A 94 21.64 -0.51 3.03
C ASP A 94 20.53 -0.65 4.08
N ASP A 95 19.29 -0.46 3.67
CA ASP A 95 18.10 -0.77 4.45
C ASP A 95 17.15 -1.62 3.62
N GLN A 96 16.93 -2.85 4.08
CA GLN A 96 16.12 -3.85 3.37
C GLN A 96 14.60 -3.66 3.55
N SER A 97 14.17 -2.66 4.33
CA SER A 97 12.76 -2.29 4.45
C SER A 97 12.22 -1.56 3.22
N ILE A 98 13.11 -0.99 2.40
CA ILE A 98 12.77 -0.43 1.09
C ILE A 98 13.53 -1.21 0.00
N ILE A 99 12.78 -1.79 -0.92
CA ILE A 99 13.28 -2.40 -2.15
C ILE A 99 13.34 -1.34 -3.23
N CYS A 100 14.45 -1.27 -3.94
CA CYS A 100 14.62 -0.36 -5.07
C CYS A 100 15.33 -1.07 -6.22
N GLY A 101 14.93 -0.84 -7.46
CA GLY A 101 15.60 -1.45 -8.60
C GLY A 101 15.11 -0.95 -9.95
N LEU A 102 15.94 -1.22 -10.97
CA LEU A 102 15.55 -1.08 -12.37
C LEU A 102 14.70 -2.26 -12.79
N ALA A 103 13.71 -2.02 -13.63
CA ALA A 103 12.83 -3.04 -14.16
C ALA A 103 12.27 -2.64 -15.53
N ARG A 104 11.40 -3.49 -16.08
CA ARG A 104 10.55 -3.14 -17.21
C ARG A 104 9.09 -3.33 -16.85
N PHE A 105 8.28 -2.35 -17.15
CA PHE A 105 6.82 -2.43 -17.11
C PHE A 105 6.29 -2.29 -18.53
N GLU A 106 5.50 -3.28 -19.02
CA GLU A 106 5.01 -3.31 -20.41
C GLU A 106 6.15 -3.06 -21.43
N ASN A 107 7.32 -3.71 -21.24
CA ASN A 107 8.56 -3.57 -21.98
C ASN A 107 9.26 -2.20 -21.90
N GLN A 108 8.70 -1.22 -21.19
CA GLN A 108 9.34 0.08 -20.98
C GLN A 108 10.23 0.06 -19.73
N PRO A 109 11.47 0.59 -19.80
CA PRO A 109 12.31 0.70 -18.61
C PRO A 109 11.67 1.61 -17.57
N CYS A 110 11.81 1.24 -16.31
CA CYS A 110 11.28 2.00 -15.18
C CYS A 110 12.11 1.79 -13.92
N MET A 111 11.91 2.65 -12.93
CA MET A 111 12.41 2.48 -11.59
C MET A 111 11.28 2.00 -10.68
N VAL A 112 11.54 0.96 -9.89
CA VAL A 112 10.61 0.47 -8.87
C VAL A 112 11.19 0.73 -7.49
N ILE A 113 10.39 1.28 -6.59
CA ILE A 113 10.73 1.58 -5.21
C ILE A 113 9.56 1.14 -4.34
N GLY A 114 9.79 0.42 -3.23
CA GLY A 114 8.65 0.05 -2.40
C GLY A 114 9.04 -0.48 -1.02
N HIS A 115 8.15 -0.31 -0.06
CA HIS A 115 8.30 -0.90 1.25
C HIS A 115 8.10 -2.41 1.18
N GLN A 116 8.94 -3.15 1.88
CA GLN A 116 8.85 -4.58 1.99
C GLN A 116 8.74 -5.00 3.45
N LYS A 117 7.68 -5.70 3.76
CA LYS A 117 7.50 -6.42 5.03
C LYS A 117 7.96 -7.86 4.87
N GLY A 118 8.26 -8.54 5.96
CA GLY A 118 8.64 -9.94 5.95
C GLY A 118 7.45 -10.88 6.18
N ARG A 119 7.54 -12.10 5.63
CA ARG A 119 6.52 -13.16 5.80
C ARG A 119 6.66 -13.88 7.14
N ASP A 120 7.86 -14.17 7.55
CA ASP A 120 8.17 -14.83 8.81
C ASP A 120 8.89 -13.88 9.79
N THR A 121 9.12 -14.36 11.02
CA THR A 121 9.73 -13.55 12.09
C THR A 121 11.15 -13.08 11.72
N LYS A 122 11.95 -13.94 11.06
CA LYS A 122 13.32 -13.62 10.67
C LYS A 122 13.33 -12.55 9.58
N GLU A 123 12.51 -12.71 8.55
CA GLU A 123 12.39 -11.73 7.47
C GLU A 123 11.80 -10.41 7.98
N ARG A 124 10.79 -10.44 8.87
CA ARG A 124 10.23 -9.24 9.50
C ARG A 124 11.29 -8.45 10.27
N ALA A 125 12.13 -9.14 11.05
CA ALA A 125 13.23 -8.48 11.76
C ALA A 125 14.26 -7.88 10.80
N LEU A 126 14.64 -8.61 9.74
CA LEU A 126 15.57 -8.16 8.71
C LEU A 126 15.09 -6.88 8.00
N ARG A 127 13.79 -6.83 7.70
CA ARG A 127 13.13 -5.70 7.03
C ARG A 127 12.53 -4.68 8.00
N ASN A 128 12.92 -4.77 9.25
CA ASN A 128 12.46 -3.86 10.32
C ASN A 128 10.94 -3.63 10.29
N PHE A 129 10.15 -4.68 10.02
CA PHE A 129 8.67 -4.64 9.94
C PHE A 129 8.12 -3.64 8.89
N GLY A 130 8.91 -3.28 7.88
CA GLY A 130 8.57 -2.28 6.89
C GLY A 130 8.78 -0.83 7.37
N MET A 131 9.37 -0.63 8.54
CA MET A 131 9.73 0.69 9.06
C MET A 131 11.14 1.07 8.62
N SER A 132 11.25 1.97 7.65
CA SER A 132 12.55 2.33 7.10
C SER A 132 13.36 3.24 8.02
N ARG A 133 14.66 2.99 8.04
CA ARG A 133 15.70 3.87 8.57
C ARG A 133 16.10 4.93 7.53
N PRO A 134 16.88 5.96 7.91
CA PRO A 134 17.32 7.02 7.00
C PRO A 134 17.98 6.48 5.72
N GLU A 135 18.70 5.37 5.82
CA GLU A 135 19.42 4.73 4.72
C GLU A 135 18.45 4.28 3.60
N GLY A 136 17.26 3.77 3.96
CA GLY A 136 16.25 3.36 2.98
C GLY A 136 15.69 4.55 2.22
N TYR A 137 15.39 5.66 2.90
CA TYR A 137 14.92 6.89 2.24
C TYR A 137 16.00 7.53 1.38
N ARG A 138 17.26 7.58 1.83
CA ARG A 138 18.37 8.06 1.01
C ARG A 138 18.63 7.18 -0.21
N LYS A 139 18.48 5.84 -0.07
CA LYS A 139 18.52 4.92 -1.19
C LYS A 139 17.41 5.21 -2.20
N ALA A 140 16.17 5.39 -1.75
CA ALA A 140 15.04 5.75 -2.60
C ALA A 140 15.31 7.05 -3.35
N MET A 141 15.75 8.11 -2.67
CA MET A 141 16.12 9.38 -3.28
C MET A 141 17.19 9.23 -4.37
N ARG A 142 18.26 8.50 -4.05
CA ARG A 142 19.35 8.23 -5.01
C ARG A 142 18.82 7.59 -6.28
N LEU A 143 17.87 6.67 -6.17
CA LEU A 143 17.32 5.96 -7.32
C LEU A 143 16.25 6.75 -8.04
N MET A 144 15.51 7.63 -7.38
CA MET A 144 14.66 8.64 -8.04
C MET A 144 15.52 9.56 -8.94
N ARG A 145 16.65 10.07 -8.43
CA ARG A 145 17.59 10.87 -9.25
C ARG A 145 18.24 10.06 -10.38
N LEU A 146 18.44 8.76 -10.19
CA LEU A 146 18.91 7.89 -11.26
C LEU A 146 17.83 7.71 -12.34
N ALA A 147 16.58 7.55 -11.97
CA ALA A 147 15.46 7.48 -12.89
C ALA A 147 15.32 8.77 -13.71
N GLU A 148 15.40 9.92 -13.06
CA GLU A 148 15.42 11.24 -13.70
C GLU A 148 16.53 11.35 -14.76
N LYS A 149 17.77 10.97 -14.39
CA LYS A 149 18.91 10.99 -15.30
C LYS A 149 18.69 10.18 -16.59
N PHE A 150 17.94 9.10 -16.52
CA PHE A 150 17.63 8.23 -17.67
C PHE A 150 16.27 8.51 -18.31
N GLY A 151 15.52 9.48 -17.80
CA GLY A 151 14.17 9.83 -18.31
C GLY A 151 13.17 8.67 -18.18
N ILE A 152 13.27 7.86 -17.13
CA ILE A 152 12.37 6.70 -16.92
C ILE A 152 11.39 6.95 -15.76
N PRO A 153 10.14 6.48 -15.87
CA PRO A 153 9.14 6.68 -14.83
C PRO A 153 9.48 5.92 -13.55
N VAL A 154 8.97 6.42 -12.42
CA VAL A 154 9.13 5.81 -11.09
C VAL A 154 7.80 5.24 -10.64
N PHE A 155 7.77 3.95 -10.29
CA PHE A 155 6.66 3.31 -9.60
C PHE A 155 7.01 3.13 -8.13
N THR A 156 6.14 3.61 -7.23
CA THR A 156 6.33 3.38 -5.80
C THR A 156 5.22 2.55 -5.19
N PHE A 157 5.58 1.62 -4.30
CA PHE A 157 4.66 0.76 -3.56
C PHE A 157 4.78 1.03 -2.06
N VAL A 158 3.71 1.52 -1.46
CA VAL A 158 3.70 1.98 -0.07
C VAL A 158 3.04 0.95 0.82
N ASP A 159 3.81 0.39 1.77
CA ASP A 159 3.30 -0.52 2.80
C ASP A 159 4.17 -0.44 4.06
N THR A 160 3.92 0.57 4.87
CA THR A 160 4.66 0.83 6.11
C THR A 160 3.74 1.34 7.21
N PRO A 161 3.91 0.92 8.47
CA PRO A 161 3.26 1.55 9.61
C PRO A 161 3.80 2.95 9.93
N GLY A 162 4.97 3.30 9.38
CA GLY A 162 5.66 4.58 9.58
C GLY A 162 7.18 4.46 9.45
N ALA A 163 7.87 5.56 9.59
CA ALA A 163 9.34 5.56 9.67
C ALA A 163 9.80 4.95 11.01
N PHE A 164 10.98 4.34 11.02
CA PHE A 164 11.55 3.78 12.24
C PHE A 164 11.87 4.88 13.25
N PRO A 165 11.33 4.82 14.50
CA PRO A 165 11.46 5.88 15.50
C PRO A 165 12.63 5.66 16.47
N GLY A 166 13.61 4.84 16.10
CA GLY A 166 14.74 4.49 16.98
C GLY A 166 15.77 5.62 17.10
N ILE A 167 16.53 5.64 18.21
CA ILE A 167 17.60 6.60 18.47
C ILE A 167 18.64 6.59 17.36
N ASP A 168 19.01 5.42 16.87
CA ASP A 168 19.96 5.24 15.77
C ASP A 168 19.48 5.84 14.44
N ALA A 169 18.17 5.91 14.22
CA ALA A 169 17.60 6.61 13.06
C ALA A 169 17.65 8.14 13.26
N GLU A 170 17.35 8.63 14.46
CA GLU A 170 17.44 10.05 14.79
C GLU A 170 18.90 10.55 14.65
N GLU A 171 19.87 9.81 15.17
CA GLU A 171 21.30 10.12 15.05
C GLU A 171 21.78 10.20 13.59
N ARG A 172 21.12 9.50 12.68
CA ARG A 172 21.42 9.50 11.23
C ARG A 172 20.47 10.34 10.40
N ASN A 173 19.77 11.29 11.06
CA ASN A 173 18.90 12.30 10.42
C ASN A 173 17.67 11.70 9.71
N GLN A 174 16.81 10.97 10.44
CA GLN A 174 15.57 10.42 9.91
C GLN A 174 14.65 11.49 9.30
N SER A 175 14.46 12.60 9.99
CA SER A 175 13.59 13.70 9.53
C SER A 175 14.14 14.37 8.28
N GLU A 176 15.45 14.57 8.17
CA GLU A 176 16.10 15.13 6.98
C GLU A 176 15.96 14.20 5.77
N ALA A 177 16.19 12.88 5.97
CA ALA A 177 16.07 11.91 4.90
C ALA A 177 14.65 11.86 4.32
N ILE A 178 13.61 11.96 5.16
CA ILE A 178 12.21 12.05 4.75
C ILE A 178 11.94 13.38 4.04
N GLY A 179 12.29 14.51 4.69
CA GLY A 179 12.06 15.85 4.15
C GLY A 179 12.76 16.07 2.81
N ARG A 180 13.98 15.57 2.67
CA ARG A 180 14.75 15.62 1.41
C ARG A 180 14.08 14.82 0.30
N ASN A 181 13.49 13.67 0.61
CA ASN A 181 12.71 12.90 -0.36
C ASN A 181 11.48 13.65 -0.86
N LEU A 182 10.74 14.34 0.03
CA LEU A 182 9.62 15.18 -0.38
C LEU A 182 10.06 16.28 -1.34
N TYR A 183 11.15 16.97 -1.01
CA TYR A 183 11.72 18.00 -1.86
C TYR A 183 12.11 17.45 -3.24
N VAL A 184 12.83 16.32 -3.26
CA VAL A 184 13.25 15.68 -4.52
C VAL A 184 12.05 15.23 -5.36
N GLN A 185 11.04 14.62 -4.76
CA GLN A 185 9.84 14.21 -5.50
C GLN A 185 9.08 15.41 -6.09
N ALA A 186 9.08 16.56 -5.40
CA ALA A 186 8.43 17.77 -5.91
C ALA A 186 9.08 18.30 -7.21
N GLU A 187 10.39 18.11 -7.35
CA GLU A 187 11.18 18.64 -8.48
C GLU A 187 11.53 17.58 -9.54
N LEU A 188 11.23 16.30 -9.31
CA LEU A 188 11.65 15.20 -10.17
C LEU A 188 11.07 15.32 -11.59
N GLU A 189 11.91 15.35 -12.61
CA GLU A 189 11.54 15.60 -14.00
C GLU A 189 10.96 14.38 -14.75
N VAL A 190 10.63 13.32 -14.03
CA VAL A 190 9.97 12.12 -14.56
C VAL A 190 8.69 11.79 -13.80
N PRO A 191 7.73 11.10 -14.45
CA PRO A 191 6.48 10.72 -13.78
C PRO A 191 6.69 9.80 -12.57
N ILE A 192 5.97 10.06 -11.49
CA ILE A 192 5.93 9.23 -10.29
C ILE A 192 4.51 8.70 -10.12
N ILE A 193 4.36 7.37 -10.14
CA ILE A 193 3.09 6.69 -9.88
C ILE A 193 3.21 5.98 -8.54
N ALA A 194 2.56 6.54 -7.52
CA ALA A 194 2.58 5.98 -6.16
C ALA A 194 1.34 5.12 -5.91
N THR A 195 1.52 3.96 -5.29
CA THR A 195 0.42 3.05 -4.95
C THR A 195 0.50 2.61 -3.50
N ILE A 196 -0.54 2.91 -2.72
CA ILE A 196 -0.70 2.41 -1.35
C ILE A 196 -1.28 1.01 -1.42
N ILE A 197 -0.47 -0.01 -1.06
CA ILE A 197 -0.83 -1.43 -1.19
C ILE A 197 -1.24 -2.10 0.13
N GLY A 198 -0.96 -1.48 1.24
CA GLY A 198 -1.31 -1.94 2.59
C GLY A 198 -1.48 -0.75 3.52
N GLU A 199 -0.54 -0.53 4.42
CA GLU A 199 -0.53 0.63 5.30
C GLU A 199 0.29 1.78 4.70
N GLY A 200 -0.29 2.96 4.61
CA GLY A 200 0.43 4.20 4.30
C GLY A 200 0.60 5.05 5.56
N GLY A 201 1.59 4.72 6.40
CA GLY A 201 1.79 5.34 7.70
C GLY A 201 2.71 6.56 7.66
N SER A 202 2.18 7.72 8.04
CA SER A 202 2.92 8.93 8.42
C SER A 202 3.98 9.38 7.40
N GLY A 203 5.06 10.01 7.89
CA GLY A 203 6.21 10.46 7.11
C GLY A 203 6.94 9.32 6.38
N GLY A 204 6.89 8.10 6.92
CA GLY A 204 7.44 6.93 6.26
C GLY A 204 6.80 6.64 4.92
N ALA A 205 5.49 6.75 4.85
CA ALA A 205 4.75 6.63 3.60
C ALA A 205 4.99 7.82 2.67
N LEU A 206 4.90 9.06 3.20
CA LEU A 206 5.07 10.29 2.42
C LEU A 206 6.43 10.34 1.72
N ALA A 207 7.48 9.82 2.35
CA ALA A 207 8.84 9.82 1.80
C ALA A 207 8.97 9.17 0.40
N ILE A 208 7.99 8.35 -0.02
CA ILE A 208 7.96 7.75 -1.35
C ILE A 208 6.57 7.83 -2.03
N ALA A 209 5.59 8.53 -1.42
CA ALA A 209 4.20 8.54 -1.89
C ALA A 209 3.76 9.83 -2.58
N MET A 210 4.63 10.82 -2.74
CA MET A 210 4.32 12.10 -3.35
C MET A 210 4.37 12.00 -4.87
N GLY A 211 3.35 11.35 -5.46
CA GLY A 211 3.29 11.02 -6.89
C GLY A 211 2.47 12.00 -7.73
N ASP A 212 2.71 11.96 -9.04
CA ASP A 212 1.87 12.61 -10.07
C ASP A 212 0.51 11.92 -10.20
N ALA A 213 0.49 10.61 -9.92
CA ALA A 213 -0.70 9.82 -9.71
C ALA A 213 -0.56 9.02 -8.41
N VAL A 214 -1.55 9.11 -7.54
CA VAL A 214 -1.61 8.37 -6.28
C VAL A 214 -2.77 7.38 -6.33
N LEU A 215 -2.43 6.11 -6.40
CA LEU A 215 -3.37 4.98 -6.39
C LEU A 215 -3.43 4.39 -4.99
N MET A 216 -4.52 3.77 -4.67
CA MET A 216 -4.70 3.11 -3.38
C MET A 216 -5.55 1.86 -3.54
N LEU A 217 -5.14 0.75 -2.95
CA LEU A 217 -5.97 -0.46 -2.92
C LEU A 217 -7.23 -0.21 -2.09
N GLN A 218 -8.30 -0.90 -2.46
CA GLN A 218 -9.64 -0.70 -1.89
C GLN A 218 -9.66 -0.84 -0.35
N ASN A 219 -8.93 -1.81 0.20
CA ASN A 219 -8.86 -2.12 1.62
C ASN A 219 -7.48 -1.79 2.22
N SER A 220 -6.77 -0.81 1.66
CA SER A 220 -5.59 -0.23 2.26
C SER A 220 -5.93 1.01 3.10
N THR A 221 -4.97 1.51 3.85
CA THR A 221 -5.11 2.70 4.69
C THR A 221 -4.02 3.71 4.42
N TYR A 222 -4.34 5.01 4.49
CA TYR A 222 -3.35 6.06 4.37
C TYR A 222 -3.66 7.17 5.38
N SER A 223 -2.77 7.37 6.34
CA SER A 223 -3.00 8.33 7.43
C SER A 223 -1.71 8.81 8.07
N VAL A 224 -1.81 9.95 8.78
CA VAL A 224 -0.70 10.57 9.50
C VAL A 224 -0.22 9.75 10.70
N ILE A 225 -1.09 8.92 11.28
CA ILE A 225 -0.82 8.11 12.47
C ILE A 225 -1.70 6.85 12.46
N SER A 226 -1.26 5.79 13.11
CA SER A 226 -2.11 4.61 13.31
C SER A 226 -3.32 4.92 14.22
N PRO A 227 -4.45 4.22 14.07
CA PRO A 227 -5.60 4.37 14.96
C PRO A 227 -5.24 4.18 16.43
N GLU A 228 -4.41 3.19 16.75
CA GLU A 228 -3.94 2.91 18.11
C GLU A 228 -3.06 4.05 18.66
N GLY A 229 -2.17 4.59 17.82
CA GLY A 229 -1.33 5.73 18.20
C GLY A 229 -2.17 6.99 18.46
N CYS A 230 -3.13 7.27 17.60
CA CYS A 230 -4.09 8.36 17.76
C CYS A 230 -4.89 8.21 19.07
N ALA A 231 -5.43 7.01 19.29
CA ALA A 231 -6.19 6.71 20.50
C ALA A 231 -5.35 6.88 21.77
N SER A 232 -4.13 6.38 21.75
CA SER A 232 -3.19 6.51 22.89
C SER A 232 -2.86 7.96 23.22
N ILE A 233 -2.70 8.82 22.21
CA ILE A 233 -2.42 10.26 22.43
C ILE A 233 -3.66 10.98 22.96
N LEU A 234 -4.84 10.79 22.32
CA LEU A 234 -6.03 11.57 22.63
C LEU A 234 -6.77 11.06 23.86
N TRP A 235 -6.90 9.74 24.00
CA TRP A 235 -7.71 9.11 25.07
C TRP A 235 -6.90 8.35 26.11
N LYS A 236 -5.56 8.32 25.97
CA LYS A 236 -4.65 7.61 26.88
C LYS A 236 -4.88 6.09 26.95
N THR A 237 -5.56 5.52 25.96
CA THR A 237 -5.79 4.08 25.83
C THR A 237 -5.87 3.69 24.36
N ALA A 238 -5.33 2.53 23.99
CA ALA A 238 -5.42 1.97 22.63
C ALA A 238 -6.82 1.36 22.35
N ASP A 239 -7.64 1.09 23.36
CA ASP A 239 -8.98 0.51 23.21
C ASP A 239 -9.92 1.37 22.36
N LYS A 240 -9.60 2.67 22.23
CA LYS A 240 -10.31 3.64 21.40
C LYS A 240 -9.83 3.67 19.95
N ALA A 241 -9.02 2.70 19.50
CA ALA A 241 -8.57 2.61 18.11
C ALA A 241 -9.73 2.56 17.09
N PRO A 242 -10.86 1.86 17.33
CA PRO A 242 -11.99 1.88 16.41
C PRO A 242 -12.57 3.29 16.19
N GLU A 243 -12.77 4.06 17.27
CA GLU A 243 -13.25 5.43 17.21
C GLU A 243 -12.24 6.36 16.53
N ALA A 244 -10.93 6.15 16.79
CA ALA A 244 -9.87 6.89 16.12
C ALA A 244 -9.84 6.61 14.63
N ALA A 245 -10.01 5.35 14.20
CA ALA A 245 -10.04 4.97 12.78
C ALA A 245 -11.18 5.67 12.02
N GLU A 246 -12.35 5.80 12.65
CA GLU A 246 -13.49 6.50 12.08
C GLU A 246 -13.19 8.00 11.87
N GLN A 247 -12.59 8.65 12.86
CA GLN A 247 -12.29 10.10 12.81
C GLN A 247 -11.14 10.45 11.87
N LEU A 248 -10.14 9.57 11.73
CA LEU A 248 -8.97 9.78 10.88
C LEU A 248 -9.30 9.81 9.37
N GLY A 249 -10.41 9.23 8.96
CA GLY A 249 -10.83 9.21 7.56
C GLY A 249 -9.84 8.50 6.63
N LEU A 250 -9.19 7.44 7.10
CA LEU A 250 -8.02 6.77 6.52
C LEU A 250 -8.31 5.83 5.34
N THR A 251 -9.59 5.62 4.98
CA THR A 251 -9.98 4.66 3.94
C THR A 251 -9.87 5.22 2.52
N ALA A 252 -9.69 4.35 1.54
CA ALA A 252 -9.54 4.74 0.14
C ALA A 252 -10.73 5.57 -0.37
N GLN A 253 -11.96 5.21 0.00
CA GLN A 253 -13.18 5.92 -0.39
C GLN A 253 -13.19 7.35 0.18
N ARG A 254 -12.82 7.50 1.46
CA ARG A 254 -12.77 8.81 2.10
C ARG A 254 -11.71 9.71 1.49
N LEU A 255 -10.51 9.17 1.28
CA LEU A 255 -9.39 9.90 0.70
C LEU A 255 -9.64 10.29 -0.76
N LYS A 256 -10.32 9.42 -1.53
CA LYS A 256 -10.76 9.74 -2.89
C LYS A 256 -11.77 10.89 -2.89
N ALA A 257 -12.74 10.87 -1.98
CA ALA A 257 -13.73 11.96 -1.85
C ALA A 257 -13.10 13.29 -1.44
N LEU A 258 -11.99 13.25 -0.69
CA LEU A 258 -11.21 14.44 -0.31
C LEU A 258 -10.24 14.91 -1.40
N GLY A 259 -10.07 14.16 -2.48
CA GLY A 259 -9.14 14.48 -3.57
C GLY A 259 -7.67 14.21 -3.24
N LEU A 260 -7.39 13.42 -2.20
CA LEU A 260 -6.02 13.09 -1.77
C LEU A 260 -5.41 11.93 -2.56
N ILE A 261 -6.24 11.08 -3.16
CA ILE A 261 -5.82 10.01 -4.08
C ILE A 261 -6.58 10.12 -5.40
N ASP A 262 -5.99 9.61 -6.49
CA ASP A 262 -6.56 9.70 -7.84
C ASP A 262 -7.43 8.51 -8.19
N LYS A 263 -7.06 7.32 -7.73
CA LYS A 263 -7.74 6.09 -8.13
C LYS A 263 -7.75 5.05 -7.03
N ILE A 264 -8.91 4.41 -6.85
CA ILE A 264 -9.04 3.20 -6.04
C ILE A 264 -8.84 2.00 -6.96
N VAL A 265 -7.91 1.12 -6.60
CA VAL A 265 -7.70 -0.16 -7.28
C VAL A 265 -8.54 -1.22 -6.58
N ALA A 266 -9.48 -1.81 -7.31
CA ALA A 266 -10.36 -2.83 -6.75
C ALA A 266 -9.58 -4.07 -6.31
N GLU A 267 -9.95 -4.59 -5.15
CA GLU A 267 -9.43 -5.86 -4.65
C GLU A 267 -10.39 -7.01 -4.97
N PRO A 268 -9.90 -8.26 -5.03
CA PRO A 268 -10.75 -9.44 -5.05
C PRO A 268 -11.71 -9.47 -3.85
N ILE A 269 -12.80 -10.21 -3.97
CA ILE A 269 -13.73 -10.42 -2.86
C ILE A 269 -12.98 -11.08 -1.69
N GLY A 270 -13.09 -10.50 -0.50
CA GLY A 270 -12.34 -10.93 0.66
C GLY A 270 -10.90 -10.37 0.78
N GLY A 271 -10.52 -9.41 -0.09
CA GLY A 271 -9.25 -8.69 0.00
C GLY A 271 -8.16 -9.20 -0.95
N ALA A 272 -7.08 -8.42 -1.07
CA ALA A 272 -5.98 -8.65 -2.01
C ALA A 272 -5.28 -10.02 -1.86
N HIS A 273 -5.39 -10.64 -0.69
CA HIS A 273 -4.77 -11.93 -0.36
C HIS A 273 -5.61 -13.14 -0.79
N ARG A 274 -6.88 -12.94 -1.17
CA ARG A 274 -7.78 -14.04 -1.53
C ARG A 274 -7.58 -14.56 -2.96
N ASP A 275 -7.17 -13.67 -3.86
CA ASP A 275 -6.92 -14.02 -5.27
C ASP A 275 -5.81 -13.12 -5.83
N TYR A 276 -4.58 -13.66 -5.85
CA TYR A 276 -3.41 -12.92 -6.33
C TYR A 276 -3.50 -12.62 -7.83
N ASP A 277 -4.03 -13.53 -8.64
CA ASP A 277 -4.09 -13.34 -10.09
C ASP A 277 -5.03 -12.19 -10.47
N VAL A 278 -6.21 -12.15 -9.85
CA VAL A 278 -7.16 -11.04 -10.00
C VAL A 278 -6.55 -9.74 -9.48
N MET A 279 -5.88 -9.76 -8.32
CA MET A 279 -5.24 -8.58 -7.76
C MET A 279 -4.16 -8.03 -8.69
N MET A 280 -3.28 -8.89 -9.20
CA MET A 280 -2.20 -8.49 -10.11
C MET A 280 -2.75 -7.97 -11.44
N SER A 281 -3.81 -8.58 -11.97
CA SER A 281 -4.50 -8.10 -13.18
C SER A 281 -5.07 -6.69 -12.98
N ASN A 282 -5.77 -6.44 -11.86
CA ASN A 282 -6.33 -5.13 -11.52
C ASN A 282 -5.21 -4.08 -11.35
N MET A 283 -4.13 -4.44 -10.68
CA MET A 283 -2.98 -3.56 -10.47
C MET A 283 -2.29 -3.22 -11.80
N ARG A 284 -2.00 -4.21 -12.65
CA ARG A 284 -1.41 -4.00 -13.99
C ARG A 284 -2.20 -2.99 -14.80
N LYS A 285 -3.51 -3.19 -14.88
CA LYS A 285 -4.42 -2.27 -15.58
C LYS A 285 -4.37 -0.86 -15.01
N ALA A 286 -4.41 -0.73 -13.68
CA ALA A 286 -4.40 0.57 -13.02
C ALA A 286 -3.08 1.33 -13.25
N LEU A 287 -1.94 0.64 -13.17
CA LEU A 287 -0.62 1.23 -13.43
C LEU A 287 -0.46 1.64 -14.89
N ALA A 288 -0.87 0.79 -15.85
CA ALA A 288 -0.79 1.08 -17.28
C ALA A 288 -1.65 2.30 -17.66
N GLU A 289 -2.89 2.37 -17.16
CA GLU A 289 -3.76 3.52 -17.39
C GLU A 289 -3.18 4.81 -16.79
N SER A 290 -2.57 4.72 -15.61
CA SER A 290 -1.95 5.88 -14.95
C SER A 290 -0.69 6.36 -15.69
N LEU A 291 0.17 5.42 -16.11
CA LEU A 291 1.38 5.75 -16.86
C LEU A 291 1.03 6.45 -18.19
N LYS A 292 0.02 5.92 -18.89
CA LYS A 292 -0.44 6.49 -20.16
C LYS A 292 -0.88 7.96 -20.06
N THR A 293 -1.30 8.41 -18.89
CA THR A 293 -1.68 9.83 -18.67
C THR A 293 -0.50 10.78 -18.90
N PHE A 294 0.72 10.29 -18.74
CA PHE A 294 1.95 11.08 -18.87
C PHE A 294 2.66 10.89 -20.21
N ASP A 295 2.12 10.05 -21.11
CA ASP A 295 2.72 9.81 -22.42
C ASP A 295 2.83 11.11 -23.21
N GLY A 296 4.05 11.45 -23.66
CA GLY A 296 4.32 12.66 -24.43
C GLY A 296 4.22 13.99 -23.64
N MET A 297 4.00 13.94 -22.33
CA MET A 297 3.96 15.15 -21.50
C MET A 297 5.37 15.75 -21.39
N GLN A 298 5.48 17.05 -21.65
CA GLN A 298 6.74 17.77 -21.49
C GLN A 298 7.04 18.02 -20.00
N THR A 299 8.32 18.08 -19.65
CA THR A 299 8.79 18.25 -18.27
C THR A 299 8.13 19.43 -17.55
N ASP A 300 8.09 20.60 -18.18
CA ASP A 300 7.50 21.80 -17.59
C ASP A 300 6.01 21.58 -17.25
N ALA A 301 5.26 20.93 -18.14
CA ALA A 301 3.85 20.61 -17.92
C ALA A 301 3.66 19.57 -16.80
N LEU A 302 4.57 18.60 -16.66
CA LEU A 302 4.56 17.62 -15.58
C LEU A 302 4.78 18.31 -14.23
N LEU A 303 5.78 19.18 -14.14
CA LEU A 303 6.13 19.89 -12.90
C LEU A 303 5.02 20.88 -12.50
N GLU A 304 4.46 21.63 -13.45
CA GLU A 304 3.33 22.53 -13.18
C GLU A 304 2.12 21.76 -12.67
N ARG A 305 1.73 20.67 -13.34
CA ARG A 305 0.64 19.79 -12.91
C ARG A 305 0.86 19.23 -11.49
N ARG A 306 2.10 18.84 -11.16
CA ARG A 306 2.47 18.37 -9.82
C ARG A 306 2.34 19.48 -8.79
N HIS A 307 2.82 20.68 -9.11
CA HIS A 307 2.71 21.86 -8.25
C HIS A 307 1.25 22.21 -7.99
N GLU A 308 0.43 22.34 -9.03
CA GLU A 308 -1.00 22.63 -8.92
C GLU A 308 -1.71 21.59 -8.04
N ARG A 309 -1.38 20.30 -8.23
CA ARG A 309 -1.92 19.20 -7.42
C ARG A 309 -1.61 19.41 -5.94
N LEU A 310 -0.35 19.67 -5.58
CA LEU A 310 0.08 19.86 -4.19
C LEU A 310 -0.58 21.08 -3.57
N MET A 311 -0.69 22.17 -4.31
CA MET A 311 -1.34 23.41 -3.87
C MET A 311 -2.87 23.30 -3.76
N SER A 312 -3.48 22.32 -4.43
CA SER A 312 -4.92 22.08 -4.39
C SER A 312 -5.40 21.31 -3.16
N TYR A 313 -4.50 20.76 -2.36
CA TYR A 313 -4.86 19.99 -1.18
C TYR A 313 -5.48 20.88 -0.09
N GLY A 314 -6.59 20.39 0.47
CA GLY A 314 -7.34 21.09 1.49
C GLY A 314 -8.41 22.02 0.92
N LYS A 315 -9.65 21.87 1.44
CA LYS A 315 -10.79 22.72 1.10
C LYS A 315 -11.11 23.60 2.30
N PHE A 316 -11.08 24.91 2.12
CA PHE A 316 -11.45 25.87 3.16
C PHE A 316 -12.43 26.91 2.60
N LYS A 317 -13.22 27.52 3.47
CA LYS A 317 -14.02 28.70 3.16
C LYS A 317 -13.43 29.90 3.87
N GLU A 318 -13.09 30.94 3.13
CA GLU A 318 -12.80 32.24 3.75
C GLU A 318 -14.09 32.81 4.34
N ILE A 319 -14.09 33.05 5.64
CA ILE A 319 -15.14 33.84 6.28
C ILE A 319 -14.75 35.30 6.05
N THR A 320 -15.26 35.91 4.99
CA THR A 320 -15.16 37.35 4.84
C THR A 320 -15.89 38.00 6.02
N ALA A 321 -15.12 38.64 6.91
CA ALA A 321 -15.69 39.45 7.95
C ALA A 321 -16.56 40.50 7.23
N LYS A 322 -17.88 40.48 7.47
CA LYS A 322 -18.75 41.59 7.07
C LYS A 322 -18.26 42.82 7.80
N SER A 323 -17.69 43.77 7.04
CA SER A 323 -17.39 45.13 7.50
C SER A 323 -18.65 45.84 7.98
#